data_bb50bd55339bc93a810b1141881a0290
#
_entry.id   bb50bd55339bc93a810b1141881a0290
#
_cell.length_a   1.000
_cell.length_b   1.000
_cell.length_c   1.000
_cell.angle_alpha   90.00
_cell.angle_beta   90.00
_cell.angle_gamma   90.00
#
_symmetry.space_group_name_H-M   'P 1'
#
loop_
_entity.id
_entity.type
_entity.pdbx_description
1 polymer ?
#
loop_
_entity_poly.entity_id
_entity_poly.type
_entity_poly.pdbx_seq_one_letter_code
_entity_poly.pdbx_strand_id
1 'polypeptide(L)'
;LAVMTFTTPEFGASGKLVYAYLTYTLLMLCYTFINIPYCALGGVITRDEKDRLSAQSYRFTISSLAGLMVSVATLFLVDFFGKENKQFGFQATMGIMGAIAIVMLAFCFFSTKERVAPAVEQQGSIREDLRQLLANDQWRIVAIITFFSSMAGVMRSAATLYYATYLMLGGVESAAGTAMKSAFVSTSVVGTIIGSIAAGWLAKRYRAVSLFKNINLLLVLVGVVMFFVPPTWLPVVFPLYFLVGFFHQMYQPFKWNMMANAADYGEWKFGRRITGLSYSGNLFALKMGMAVAGAAVGFSLGLFGYQAGVTAQTPLATMGIVGLLTLGPSLSYLLLWWLARFY
;
A
#
# COMPACT_ATOMS: atom_id res chain seq x y z
N LEU A 1 20.79 10.38 -0.74
CA LEU A 1 20.16 9.99 0.54
C LEU A 1 19.92 8.50 0.64
N ALA A 2 19.34 7.82 -0.37
CA ALA A 2 19.11 6.37 -0.32
C ALA A 2 20.41 5.61 -0.03
N VAL A 3 21.50 5.90 -0.73
CA VAL A 3 22.82 5.27 -0.47
C VAL A 3 23.30 5.56 0.95
N MET A 4 23.16 6.81 1.41
CA MET A 4 23.56 7.20 2.79
C MET A 4 22.77 6.42 3.85
N THR A 5 21.47 6.20 3.64
CA THR A 5 20.64 5.45 4.60
C THR A 5 21.12 3.99 4.77
N PHE A 6 21.71 3.41 3.74
CA PHE A 6 22.29 2.07 3.78
C PHE A 6 23.81 2.06 4.02
N THR A 7 24.40 3.22 4.32
CA THR A 7 25.77 3.32 4.81
C THR A 7 25.79 3.15 6.32
N THR A 8 26.67 2.30 6.82
CA THR A 8 26.85 2.10 8.27
C THR A 8 28.21 2.68 8.68
N PRO A 9 28.29 3.96 9.08
CA PRO A 9 29.53 4.56 9.53
C PRO A 9 30.00 3.94 10.85
N GLU A 10 31.30 3.95 11.07
CA GLU A 10 31.92 3.44 12.31
C GLU A 10 31.75 4.41 13.49
N PHE A 11 30.52 4.70 13.84
CA PHE A 11 30.17 5.45 15.04
C PHE A 11 29.87 4.51 16.19
N GLY A 12 30.01 4.98 17.44
CA GLY A 12 29.50 4.25 18.60
C GLY A 12 27.98 3.99 18.49
N ALA A 13 27.45 3.11 19.34
CA ALA A 13 26.03 2.66 19.26
C ALA A 13 25.02 3.83 19.19
N SER A 14 25.21 4.85 20.04
CA SER A 14 24.35 6.06 20.05
C SER A 14 24.49 6.87 18.75
N GLY A 15 25.71 6.99 18.21
CA GLY A 15 25.97 7.70 16.96
C GLY A 15 25.33 7.02 15.75
N LYS A 16 25.37 5.68 15.69
CA LYS A 16 24.67 4.90 14.65
C LYS A 16 23.16 5.10 14.71
N LEU A 17 22.60 5.14 15.91
CA LEU A 17 21.16 5.38 16.11
C LEU A 17 20.74 6.76 15.60
N VAL A 18 21.45 7.81 16.00
CA VAL A 18 21.21 9.19 15.55
C VAL A 18 21.33 9.28 14.03
N TYR A 19 22.38 8.70 13.45
CA TYR A 19 22.59 8.65 12.01
C TYR A 19 21.42 7.97 11.27
N ALA A 20 20.96 6.83 11.77
CA ALA A 20 19.83 6.10 11.18
C ALA A 20 18.54 6.92 11.21
N TYR A 21 18.22 7.55 12.35
CA TYR A 21 17.04 8.42 12.47
C TYR A 21 17.12 9.62 11.52
N LEU A 22 18.28 10.27 11.45
CA LEU A 22 18.44 11.47 10.64
C LEU A 22 18.36 11.17 9.15
N THR A 23 19.09 10.16 8.67
CA THR A 23 19.10 9.77 7.27
C THR A 23 17.73 9.21 6.82
N TYR A 24 17.08 8.41 7.66
CA TYR A 24 15.73 7.90 7.36
C TYR A 24 14.69 9.00 7.32
N THR A 25 14.70 9.94 8.28
CA THR A 25 13.78 11.08 8.30
C THR A 25 13.94 11.95 7.06
N LEU A 26 15.18 12.28 6.69
CA LEU A 26 15.46 13.05 5.47
C LEU A 26 15.03 12.30 4.22
N LEU A 27 15.25 10.99 4.14
CA LEU A 27 14.78 10.16 3.03
C LEU A 27 13.25 10.20 2.91
N MET A 28 12.53 10.09 4.03
CA MET A 28 11.06 10.16 4.05
C MET A 28 10.54 11.54 3.65
N LEU A 29 11.22 12.62 4.03
CA LEU A 29 10.87 13.97 3.58
C LEU A 29 11.06 14.11 2.06
N CYS A 30 12.22 13.73 1.51
CA CYS A 30 12.47 13.75 0.07
C CYS A 30 11.46 12.89 -0.69
N TYR A 31 11.17 11.69 -0.20
CA TYR A 31 10.13 10.84 -0.77
C TYR A 31 8.77 11.54 -0.82
N THR A 32 8.40 12.25 0.25
CA THR A 32 7.12 12.97 0.33
C THR A 32 7.06 14.11 -0.69
N PHE A 33 8.15 14.90 -0.83
CA PHE A 33 8.24 15.98 -1.82
C PHE A 33 8.12 15.48 -3.25
N ILE A 34 8.62 14.31 -3.57
CA ILE A 34 8.50 13.70 -4.90
C ILE A 34 7.13 13.06 -5.10
N ASN A 35 6.62 12.37 -4.07
CA ASN A 35 5.42 11.55 -4.20
C ASN A 35 4.12 12.37 -4.31
N ILE A 36 4.04 13.53 -3.64
CA ILE A 36 2.83 14.38 -3.70
C ILE A 36 2.58 14.90 -5.13
N PRO A 37 3.53 15.57 -5.82
CA PRO A 37 3.32 16.01 -7.20
C PRO A 37 3.09 14.85 -8.16
N TYR A 38 3.83 13.74 -8.00
CA TYR A 38 3.64 12.54 -8.82
C TYR A 38 2.22 11.96 -8.70
N CYS A 39 1.67 11.91 -7.50
CA CYS A 39 0.30 11.43 -7.30
C CYS A 39 -0.74 12.42 -7.83
N ALA A 40 -0.53 13.72 -7.63
CA ALA A 40 -1.40 14.79 -8.14
C ALA A 40 -1.45 14.81 -9.67
N LEU A 41 -0.33 14.51 -10.35
CA LEU A 41 -0.25 14.40 -11.80
C LEU A 41 -1.33 13.46 -12.36
N GLY A 42 -1.62 12.34 -11.67
CA GLY A 42 -2.68 11.42 -12.05
C GLY A 42 -4.09 12.05 -12.12
N GLY A 43 -4.31 13.15 -11.42
CA GLY A 43 -5.57 13.90 -11.43
C GLY A 43 -5.64 15.00 -12.51
N VAL A 44 -4.49 15.41 -13.07
CA VAL A 44 -4.41 16.53 -14.03
C VAL A 44 -3.96 16.11 -15.44
N ILE A 45 -3.70 14.82 -15.64
CA ILE A 45 -3.24 14.28 -16.94
C ILE A 45 -4.35 14.27 -17.99
N THR A 46 -5.62 14.08 -17.57
CA THR A 46 -6.80 14.15 -18.44
C THR A 46 -8.06 14.48 -17.64
N ARG A 47 -9.07 15.08 -18.29
CA ARG A 47 -10.41 15.30 -17.70
C ARG A 47 -11.32 14.09 -17.85
N ASP A 48 -11.04 13.20 -18.80
CA ASP A 48 -11.86 12.01 -19.01
C ASP A 48 -11.64 10.98 -17.90
N GLU A 49 -12.74 10.58 -17.25
CA GLU A 49 -12.70 9.62 -16.13
C GLU A 49 -12.23 8.23 -16.57
N LYS A 50 -12.61 7.79 -17.77
CA LYS A 50 -12.25 6.46 -18.29
C LYS A 50 -10.75 6.41 -18.60
N ASP A 51 -10.21 7.46 -19.19
CA ASP A 51 -8.77 7.57 -19.47
C ASP A 51 -7.96 7.62 -18.18
N ARG A 52 -8.42 8.38 -17.16
CA ARG A 52 -7.79 8.39 -15.83
C ARG A 52 -7.79 7.01 -15.19
N LEU A 53 -8.93 6.34 -15.23
CA LEU A 53 -9.05 4.99 -14.64
C LEU A 53 -8.17 3.98 -15.37
N SER A 54 -8.08 4.09 -16.70
CA SER A 54 -7.18 3.28 -17.52
C SER A 54 -5.71 3.54 -17.14
N ALA A 55 -5.30 4.81 -17.05
CA ALA A 55 -3.95 5.19 -16.64
C ALA A 55 -3.61 4.68 -15.24
N GLN A 56 -4.51 4.79 -14.27
CA GLN A 56 -4.33 4.23 -12.93
C GLN A 56 -4.20 2.71 -12.95
N SER A 57 -4.97 2.01 -13.78
CA SER A 57 -4.88 0.54 -13.92
C SER A 57 -3.52 0.12 -14.46
N TYR A 58 -3.01 0.78 -15.51
CA TYR A 58 -1.65 0.56 -16.02
C TYR A 58 -0.58 0.85 -14.96
N ARG A 59 -0.72 1.98 -14.25
CA ARG A 59 0.19 2.36 -13.17
C ARG A 59 0.29 1.27 -12.10
N PHE A 60 -0.84 0.74 -11.64
CA PHE A 60 -0.85 -0.30 -10.61
C PHE A 60 -0.32 -1.63 -11.11
N THR A 61 -0.59 -2.00 -12.37
CA THR A 61 -0.04 -3.21 -12.98
C THR A 61 1.48 -3.14 -13.08
N ILE A 62 2.01 -2.05 -13.65
CA ILE A 62 3.46 -1.85 -13.79
C ILE A 62 4.13 -1.75 -12.41
N SER A 63 3.50 -1.05 -11.46
CA SER A 63 4.02 -0.93 -10.08
C SER A 63 4.09 -2.28 -9.37
N SER A 64 3.10 -3.16 -9.56
CA SER A 64 3.11 -4.52 -8.97
C SER A 64 4.22 -5.38 -9.57
N LEU A 65 4.41 -5.32 -10.90
CA LEU A 65 5.51 -6.01 -11.59
C LEU A 65 6.86 -5.46 -11.17
N ALA A 66 7.01 -4.13 -11.11
CA ALA A 66 8.24 -3.48 -10.65
C ALA A 66 8.57 -3.85 -9.21
N GLY A 67 7.58 -3.91 -8.32
CA GLY A 67 7.76 -4.35 -6.94
C GLY A 67 8.33 -5.76 -6.83
N LEU A 68 7.83 -6.70 -7.63
CA LEU A 68 8.35 -8.05 -7.71
C LEU A 68 9.78 -8.07 -8.25
N MET A 69 10.04 -7.37 -9.36
CA MET A 69 11.38 -7.30 -9.97
C MET A 69 12.40 -6.70 -8.99
N VAL A 70 12.06 -5.60 -8.32
CA VAL A 70 12.94 -4.95 -7.33
C VAL A 70 13.22 -5.89 -6.16
N SER A 71 12.21 -6.60 -5.65
CA SER A 71 12.40 -7.54 -4.54
C SER A 71 13.38 -8.66 -4.87
N VAL A 72 13.28 -9.25 -6.07
CA VAL A 72 14.17 -10.30 -6.54
C VAL A 72 15.56 -9.74 -6.88
N ALA A 73 15.60 -8.64 -7.63
CA ALA A 73 16.86 -8.04 -8.07
C ALA A 73 17.69 -7.51 -6.90
N THR A 74 17.06 -6.97 -5.85
CA THR A 74 17.79 -6.44 -4.69
C THR A 74 18.62 -7.52 -4.00
N LEU A 75 18.03 -8.69 -3.73
CA LEU A 75 18.75 -9.78 -3.07
C LEU A 75 19.89 -10.28 -3.94
N PHE A 76 19.64 -10.49 -5.24
CA PHE A 76 20.66 -10.91 -6.19
C PHE A 76 21.82 -9.91 -6.29
N LEU A 77 21.53 -8.61 -6.41
CA LEU A 77 22.54 -7.56 -6.52
C LEU A 77 23.34 -7.41 -5.22
N VAL A 78 22.69 -7.51 -4.06
CA VAL A 78 23.38 -7.46 -2.75
C VAL A 78 24.37 -8.60 -2.62
N ASP A 79 24.00 -9.82 -3.01
CA ASP A 79 24.90 -10.97 -2.96
C ASP A 79 26.02 -10.86 -4.02
N PHE A 80 25.69 -10.40 -5.23
CA PHE A 80 26.66 -10.24 -6.33
C PHE A 80 27.74 -9.21 -6.01
N PHE A 81 27.36 -8.04 -5.50
CA PHE A 81 28.33 -6.97 -5.15
C PHE A 81 28.92 -7.14 -3.75
N GLY A 82 28.16 -7.76 -2.83
CA GLY A 82 28.55 -7.85 -1.44
C GLY A 82 29.55 -8.93 -1.13
N LYS A 83 29.53 -10.07 -1.86
CA LYS A 83 30.39 -11.23 -1.61
C LYS A 83 30.69 -11.45 -0.11
N GLU A 84 31.86 -10.96 0.35
CA GLU A 84 32.29 -11.00 1.76
C GLU A 84 31.81 -9.80 2.59
N ASN A 85 31.46 -8.68 1.93
CA ASN A 85 31.02 -7.44 2.60
C ASN A 85 29.58 -7.06 2.22
N LYS A 86 28.62 -7.56 3.00
CA LYS A 86 27.19 -7.27 2.78
C LYS A 86 26.84 -5.78 2.86
N GLN A 87 27.58 -4.98 3.64
CA GLN A 87 27.33 -3.53 3.73
C GLN A 87 27.59 -2.86 2.39
N PHE A 88 28.73 -3.17 1.76
CA PHE A 88 29.06 -2.70 0.42
C PHE A 88 28.02 -3.18 -0.61
N GLY A 89 27.57 -4.45 -0.51
CA GLY A 89 26.51 -4.98 -1.36
C GLY A 89 25.21 -4.16 -1.31
N PHE A 90 24.77 -3.80 -0.13
CA PHE A 90 23.60 -2.93 0.04
C PHE A 90 23.82 -1.53 -0.52
N GLN A 91 24.98 -0.91 -0.27
CA GLN A 91 25.29 0.43 -0.79
C GLN A 91 25.32 0.48 -2.32
N ALA A 92 26.03 -0.46 -2.94
CA ALA A 92 26.12 -0.57 -4.39
C ALA A 92 24.73 -0.80 -5.02
N THR A 93 23.96 -1.73 -4.46
CA THR A 93 22.60 -2.01 -4.91
C THR A 93 21.70 -0.78 -4.82
N MET A 94 21.73 -0.06 -3.69
CA MET A 94 20.95 1.17 -3.54
C MET A 94 21.42 2.30 -4.46
N GLY A 95 22.71 2.34 -4.80
CA GLY A 95 23.26 3.25 -5.82
C GLY A 95 22.67 2.99 -7.19
N ILE A 96 22.65 1.74 -7.62
CA ILE A 96 22.08 1.32 -8.91
C ILE A 96 20.55 1.60 -8.94
N MET A 97 19.82 1.19 -7.90
CA MET A 97 18.38 1.43 -7.82
C MET A 97 18.06 2.93 -7.79
N GLY A 98 18.88 3.73 -7.11
CA GLY A 98 18.77 5.18 -7.10
C GLY A 98 18.99 5.81 -8.47
N ALA A 99 19.99 5.34 -9.22
CA ALA A 99 20.25 5.79 -10.59
C ALA A 99 19.07 5.45 -11.52
N ILE A 100 18.55 4.22 -11.45
CA ILE A 100 17.36 3.81 -12.20
C ILE A 100 16.16 4.70 -11.84
N ALA A 101 15.95 4.99 -10.56
CA ALA A 101 14.85 5.85 -10.12
C ALA A 101 14.96 7.26 -10.68
N ILE A 102 16.18 7.85 -10.71
CA ILE A 102 16.41 9.18 -11.32
C ILE A 102 16.05 9.15 -12.81
N VAL A 103 16.52 8.15 -13.55
CA VAL A 103 16.22 8.01 -15.00
C VAL A 103 14.72 7.88 -15.22
N MET A 104 14.03 7.06 -14.43
CA MET A 104 12.57 6.86 -14.55
C MET A 104 11.77 8.12 -14.19
N LEU A 105 12.19 8.87 -13.16
CA LEU A 105 11.57 10.15 -12.80
C LEU A 105 11.81 11.21 -13.86
N ALA A 106 13.02 11.30 -14.42
CA ALA A 106 13.33 12.19 -15.54
C ALA A 106 12.49 11.85 -16.77
N PHE A 107 12.40 10.56 -17.11
CA PHE A 107 11.53 10.09 -18.20
C PHE A 107 10.06 10.49 -17.95
N CYS A 108 9.55 10.30 -16.75
CA CYS A 108 8.20 10.72 -16.38
C CYS A 108 8.02 12.22 -16.56
N PHE A 109 8.97 13.03 -16.10
CA PHE A 109 8.92 14.48 -16.22
C PHE A 109 8.88 14.96 -17.68
N PHE A 110 9.73 14.41 -18.55
CA PHE A 110 9.80 14.81 -19.96
C PHE A 110 8.67 14.25 -20.82
N SER A 111 8.11 13.09 -20.45
CA SER A 111 7.05 12.41 -21.23
C SER A 111 5.63 12.83 -20.86
N THR A 112 5.43 13.40 -19.67
CA THR A 112 4.09 13.77 -19.17
C THR A 112 3.86 15.27 -19.27
N LYS A 113 2.60 15.65 -19.60
CA LYS A 113 2.16 17.04 -19.60
C LYS A 113 0.88 17.18 -18.80
N GLU A 114 0.80 18.21 -17.98
CA GLU A 114 -0.44 18.60 -17.34
C GLU A 114 -1.39 19.16 -18.39
N ARG A 115 -2.56 18.55 -18.55
CA ARG A 115 -3.58 18.95 -19.52
C ARG A 115 -4.78 19.63 -18.89
N VAL A 116 -4.88 19.56 -17.57
CA VAL A 116 -5.94 20.18 -16.79
C VAL A 116 -5.34 21.31 -15.98
N ALA A 117 -5.28 22.49 -16.59
CA ALA A 117 -4.87 23.72 -15.90
C ALA A 117 -6.00 24.21 -14.96
N PRO A 118 -5.69 24.83 -13.82
CA PRO A 118 -6.67 25.53 -13.00
C PRO A 118 -7.29 26.67 -13.80
N ALA A 119 -8.59 26.92 -13.60
CA ALA A 119 -9.37 27.88 -14.39
C ALA A 119 -8.92 29.34 -14.23
N VAL A 120 -8.25 29.70 -13.15
CA VAL A 120 -7.71 31.06 -12.87
C VAL A 120 -6.50 30.91 -11.95
N GLU A 121 -5.49 31.81 -12.05
CA GLU A 121 -4.45 31.98 -11.02
C GLU A 121 -5.12 32.36 -9.68
N GLN A 122 -5.21 31.39 -8.80
CA GLN A 122 -5.99 31.54 -7.57
C GLN A 122 -5.06 31.93 -6.42
N GLN A 123 -5.00 33.23 -6.17
CA GLN A 123 -4.45 33.77 -4.93
C GLN A 123 -5.42 33.43 -3.78
N GLY A 124 -5.13 32.40 -3.01
CA GLY A 124 -5.91 32.01 -1.84
C GLY A 124 -5.03 31.78 -0.63
N SER A 125 -5.59 32.01 0.54
CA SER A 125 -4.91 31.68 1.80
C SER A 125 -4.93 30.14 1.99
N ILE A 126 -3.82 29.54 2.41
CA ILE A 126 -3.73 28.11 2.79
C ILE A 126 -4.86 27.73 3.78
N ARG A 127 -5.23 28.63 4.67
CA ARG A 127 -6.32 28.42 5.63
C ARG A 127 -7.69 28.27 4.95
N GLU A 128 -7.93 29.03 3.91
CA GLU A 128 -9.18 28.95 3.15
C GLU A 128 -9.23 27.68 2.31
N ASP A 129 -8.11 27.29 1.68
CA ASP A 129 -8.00 26.04 0.93
C ASP A 129 -8.22 24.82 1.83
N LEU A 130 -7.66 24.81 3.05
CA LEU A 130 -7.93 23.79 4.05
C LEU A 130 -9.40 23.75 4.47
N ARG A 131 -10.02 24.91 4.66
CA ARG A 131 -11.45 25.00 5.00
C ARG A 131 -12.32 24.43 3.88
N GLN A 132 -12.03 24.78 2.64
CA GLN A 132 -12.76 24.24 1.48
C GLN A 132 -12.55 22.74 1.31
N LEU A 133 -11.31 22.24 1.52
CA LEU A 133 -11.00 20.82 1.49
C LEU A 133 -11.83 20.05 2.53
N LEU A 134 -11.87 20.54 3.76
CA LEU A 134 -12.64 19.91 4.84
C LEU A 134 -14.16 20.06 4.64
N ALA A 135 -14.63 21.08 3.92
CA ALA A 135 -16.03 21.25 3.54
C ALA A 135 -16.43 20.39 2.33
N ASN A 136 -15.46 19.79 1.61
CA ASN A 136 -15.72 18.86 0.52
C ASN A 136 -16.13 17.49 1.09
N ASP A 137 -17.41 17.19 1.05
CA ASP A 137 -17.98 15.94 1.56
C ASP A 137 -17.45 14.70 0.83
N GLN A 138 -17.29 14.77 -0.49
CA GLN A 138 -16.74 13.66 -1.28
C GLN A 138 -15.27 13.39 -0.93
N TRP A 139 -14.47 14.46 -0.75
CA TRP A 139 -13.08 14.31 -0.32
C TRP A 139 -12.97 13.67 1.06
N ARG A 140 -13.83 14.05 2.03
CA ARG A 140 -13.83 13.43 3.38
C ARG A 140 -14.11 11.93 3.31
N ILE A 141 -15.09 11.52 2.49
CA ILE A 141 -15.41 10.10 2.28
C ILE A 141 -14.19 9.37 1.72
N VAL A 142 -13.55 9.92 0.68
CA VAL A 142 -12.38 9.30 0.05
C VAL A 142 -11.18 9.27 1.00
N ALA A 143 -10.97 10.28 1.83
CA ALA A 143 -9.92 10.30 2.84
C ALA A 143 -10.10 9.18 3.88
N ILE A 144 -11.32 8.98 4.37
CA ILE A 144 -11.66 7.89 5.31
C ILE A 144 -11.49 6.52 4.62
N ILE A 145 -11.97 6.37 3.38
CA ILE A 145 -11.75 5.16 2.56
C ILE A 145 -10.24 4.87 2.43
N THR A 146 -9.44 5.89 2.16
CA THR A 146 -7.99 5.74 2.00
C THR A 146 -7.32 5.31 3.30
N PHE A 147 -7.71 5.89 4.43
CA PHE A 147 -7.23 5.52 5.76
C PHE A 147 -7.49 4.03 6.06
N PHE A 148 -8.75 3.58 5.99
CA PHE A 148 -9.10 2.19 6.29
C PHE A 148 -8.58 1.19 5.24
N SER A 149 -8.48 1.59 3.98
CA SER A 149 -7.87 0.79 2.91
C SER A 149 -6.39 0.49 3.20
N SER A 150 -5.62 1.51 3.62
CA SER A 150 -4.21 1.33 3.97
C SER A 150 -4.03 0.56 5.28
N MET A 151 -4.91 0.79 6.25
CA MET A 151 -4.96 0.04 7.50
C MET A 151 -5.17 -1.46 7.24
N ALA A 152 -6.17 -1.84 6.43
CA ALA A 152 -6.42 -3.23 6.04
C ALA A 152 -5.20 -3.89 5.38
N GLY A 153 -4.53 -3.17 4.46
CA GLY A 153 -3.34 -3.64 3.76
C GLY A 153 -2.17 -3.95 4.70
N VAL A 154 -1.87 -3.05 5.64
CA VAL A 154 -0.78 -3.22 6.61
C VAL A 154 -1.09 -4.30 7.63
N MET A 155 -2.31 -4.33 8.18
CA MET A 155 -2.73 -5.40 9.12
C MET A 155 -2.54 -6.78 8.48
N ARG A 156 -3.05 -6.97 7.26
CA ARG A 156 -2.91 -8.20 6.50
C ARG A 156 -1.44 -8.56 6.27
N SER A 157 -0.66 -7.62 5.77
CA SER A 157 0.76 -7.86 5.45
C SER A 157 1.58 -8.24 6.69
N ALA A 158 1.37 -7.55 7.80
CA ALA A 158 2.04 -7.86 9.06
C ALA A 158 1.62 -9.23 9.62
N ALA A 159 0.31 -9.53 9.61
CA ALA A 159 -0.21 -10.80 10.15
C ALA A 159 0.18 -12.02 9.30
N THR A 160 0.48 -11.85 8.01
CA THR A 160 0.81 -12.96 7.10
C THR A 160 1.98 -13.82 7.59
N LEU A 161 3.06 -13.18 8.05
CA LEU A 161 4.23 -13.91 8.51
C LEU A 161 3.96 -14.67 9.82
N TYR A 162 3.22 -14.07 10.75
CA TYR A 162 2.79 -14.73 11.98
C TYR A 162 1.89 -15.93 11.68
N TYR A 163 0.92 -15.76 10.79
CA TYR A 163 0.02 -16.83 10.36
C TYR A 163 0.79 -18.01 9.75
N ALA A 164 1.68 -17.74 8.79
CA ALA A 164 2.47 -18.78 8.16
C ALA A 164 3.40 -19.49 9.17
N THR A 165 4.07 -18.74 10.05
CA THR A 165 5.03 -19.30 11.01
C THR A 165 4.36 -20.16 12.07
N TYR A 166 3.33 -19.64 12.72
CA TYR A 166 2.77 -20.28 13.93
C TYR A 166 1.60 -21.22 13.64
N LEU A 167 0.79 -20.92 12.62
CA LEU A 167 -0.42 -21.69 12.36
C LEU A 167 -0.27 -22.75 11.26
N MET A 168 0.53 -22.45 10.21
CA MET A 168 0.76 -23.43 9.14
C MET A 168 1.93 -24.39 9.47
N LEU A 169 2.94 -23.89 10.18
CA LEU A 169 4.19 -24.63 10.45
C LEU A 169 4.39 -25.02 11.92
N GLY A 170 3.46 -24.65 12.80
CA GLY A 170 3.56 -24.94 14.23
C GLY A 170 4.79 -24.31 14.91
N GLY A 171 5.31 -23.20 14.40
CA GLY A 171 6.46 -22.49 14.97
C GLY A 171 7.84 -23.13 14.70
N VAL A 172 7.89 -24.22 13.94
CA VAL A 172 9.15 -24.93 13.65
C VAL A 172 9.85 -24.29 12.45
N GLU A 173 11.09 -23.86 12.64
CA GLU A 173 11.95 -23.39 11.56
C GLU A 173 12.67 -24.56 10.87
N SER A 174 12.31 -24.79 9.61
CA SER A 174 12.95 -25.77 8.75
C SER A 174 13.11 -25.19 7.33
N ALA A 175 14.00 -25.74 6.52
CA ALA A 175 14.14 -25.33 5.13
C ALA A 175 12.83 -25.49 4.34
N ALA A 176 12.11 -26.58 4.54
CA ALA A 176 10.78 -26.80 3.95
C ALA A 176 9.75 -25.78 4.46
N GLY A 177 9.80 -25.43 5.75
CA GLY A 177 8.96 -24.41 6.34
C GLY A 177 9.21 -23.02 5.75
N THR A 178 10.46 -22.65 5.53
CA THR A 178 10.83 -21.38 4.88
C THR A 178 10.32 -21.32 3.43
N ALA A 179 10.44 -22.43 2.70
CA ALA A 179 9.89 -22.53 1.34
C ALA A 179 8.35 -22.37 1.34
N MET A 180 7.64 -22.96 2.28
CA MET A 180 6.20 -22.84 2.42
C MET A 180 5.77 -21.41 2.77
N LYS A 181 6.46 -20.74 3.71
CA LYS A 181 6.22 -19.30 4.01
C LYS A 181 6.36 -18.44 2.76
N SER A 182 7.46 -18.65 2.02
CA SER A 182 7.72 -17.93 0.77
C SER A 182 6.65 -18.19 -0.29
N ALA A 183 6.23 -19.45 -0.45
CA ALA A 183 5.16 -19.83 -1.37
C ALA A 183 3.83 -19.17 -0.98
N PHE A 184 3.48 -19.14 0.31
CA PHE A 184 2.26 -18.51 0.80
C PHE A 184 2.24 -17.01 0.52
N VAL A 185 3.32 -16.29 0.85
CA VAL A 185 3.46 -14.86 0.56
C VAL A 185 3.38 -14.61 -0.95
N SER A 186 4.12 -15.40 -1.75
CA SER A 186 4.14 -15.27 -3.21
C SER A 186 2.77 -15.48 -3.85
N THR A 187 1.94 -16.35 -3.28
CA THR A 187 0.57 -16.59 -3.76
C THR A 187 -0.26 -15.31 -3.77
N SER A 188 -0.19 -14.50 -2.71
CA SER A 188 -0.87 -13.21 -2.68
C SER A 188 -0.25 -12.19 -3.65
N VAL A 189 1.07 -12.22 -3.86
CA VAL A 189 1.76 -11.33 -4.82
C VAL A 189 1.30 -11.65 -6.25
N VAL A 190 1.22 -12.92 -6.61
CA VAL A 190 0.64 -13.34 -7.92
C VAL A 190 -0.79 -12.86 -8.04
N GLY A 191 -1.59 -13.02 -6.98
CA GLY A 191 -2.95 -12.48 -6.93
C GLY A 191 -3.01 -10.98 -7.18
N THR A 192 -2.11 -10.18 -6.58
CA THR A 192 -2.06 -8.72 -6.79
C THR A 192 -1.75 -8.35 -8.25
N ILE A 193 -0.82 -9.04 -8.90
CA ILE A 193 -0.49 -8.79 -10.31
C ILE A 193 -1.71 -9.05 -11.20
N ILE A 194 -2.32 -10.23 -11.07
CA ILE A 194 -3.48 -10.61 -11.87
C ILE A 194 -4.68 -9.71 -11.56
N GLY A 195 -4.89 -9.34 -10.30
CA GLY A 195 -5.94 -8.42 -9.88
C GLY A 195 -5.82 -7.02 -10.48
N SER A 196 -4.60 -6.50 -10.60
CA SER A 196 -4.36 -5.19 -11.23
C SER A 196 -4.66 -5.20 -12.74
N ILE A 197 -4.34 -6.30 -13.45
CA ILE A 197 -4.67 -6.49 -14.86
C ILE A 197 -6.19 -6.59 -15.04
N ALA A 198 -6.85 -7.40 -14.21
CA ALA A 198 -8.29 -7.57 -14.23
C ALA A 198 -9.04 -6.26 -13.96
N ALA A 199 -8.51 -5.39 -13.10
CA ALA A 199 -9.07 -4.06 -12.85
C ALA A 199 -9.19 -3.23 -14.12
N GLY A 200 -8.13 -3.20 -14.96
CA GLY A 200 -8.12 -2.45 -16.21
C GLY A 200 -9.15 -2.97 -17.24
N TRP A 201 -9.36 -4.27 -17.27
CA TRP A 201 -10.35 -4.87 -18.14
C TRP A 201 -11.79 -4.60 -17.68
N LEU A 202 -12.06 -4.76 -16.38
CA LEU A 202 -13.37 -4.51 -15.78
C LEU A 202 -13.75 -3.02 -15.80
N ALA A 203 -12.80 -2.13 -15.67
CA ALA A 203 -12.99 -0.68 -15.71
C ALA A 203 -13.65 -0.21 -17.03
N LYS A 204 -13.40 -0.91 -18.14
CA LYS A 204 -13.99 -0.58 -19.44
C LYS A 204 -15.48 -0.97 -19.57
N ARG A 205 -15.97 -1.88 -18.72
CA ARG A 205 -17.32 -2.49 -18.85
C ARG A 205 -18.28 -2.03 -17.77
N TYR A 206 -17.79 -1.67 -16.60
CA TYR A 206 -18.64 -1.40 -15.43
C TYR A 206 -18.33 -0.05 -14.80
N ARG A 207 -19.30 0.48 -14.06
CA ARG A 207 -19.13 1.73 -13.30
C ARG A 207 -18.13 1.55 -12.16
N ALA A 208 -17.17 2.47 -12.03
CA ALA A 208 -16.07 2.41 -11.06
C ALA A 208 -16.53 2.21 -9.61
N VAL A 209 -17.53 2.97 -9.17
CA VAL A 209 -18.06 2.91 -7.79
C VAL A 209 -18.75 1.58 -7.51
N SER A 210 -19.51 1.03 -8.48
CA SER A 210 -20.18 -0.26 -8.32
C SER A 210 -19.16 -1.40 -8.23
N LEU A 211 -18.11 -1.37 -9.05
CA LEU A 211 -17.00 -2.33 -8.96
C LEU A 211 -16.30 -2.22 -7.63
N PHE A 212 -15.97 -1.00 -7.19
CA PHE A 212 -15.33 -0.77 -5.89
C PHE A 212 -16.15 -1.40 -4.75
N LYS A 213 -17.46 -1.17 -4.71
CA LYS A 213 -18.35 -1.77 -3.69
C LYS A 213 -18.35 -3.29 -3.74
N ASN A 214 -18.57 -3.87 -4.93
CA ASN A 214 -18.70 -5.33 -5.08
C ASN A 214 -17.38 -6.03 -4.73
N ILE A 215 -16.24 -5.48 -5.14
CA ILE A 215 -14.92 -6.04 -4.82
C ILE A 215 -14.65 -6.01 -3.32
N ASN A 216 -14.98 -4.90 -2.63
CA ASN A 216 -14.81 -4.82 -1.19
C ASN A 216 -15.74 -5.80 -0.44
N LEU A 217 -16.96 -6.02 -0.91
CA LEU A 217 -17.85 -7.03 -0.36
C LEU A 217 -17.30 -8.47 -0.56
N LEU A 218 -16.73 -8.76 -1.73
CA LEU A 218 -16.05 -10.05 -1.98
C LEU A 218 -14.85 -10.23 -1.04
N LEU A 219 -14.07 -9.17 -0.77
CA LEU A 219 -12.99 -9.22 0.22
C LEU A 219 -13.48 -9.55 1.62
N VAL A 220 -14.61 -8.97 2.03
CA VAL A 220 -15.26 -9.33 3.31
C VAL A 220 -15.61 -10.80 3.34
N LEU A 221 -16.27 -11.30 2.30
CA LEU A 221 -16.69 -12.70 2.22
C LEU A 221 -15.48 -13.65 2.26
N VAL A 222 -14.45 -13.39 1.46
CA VAL A 222 -13.23 -14.21 1.44
C VAL A 222 -12.53 -14.19 2.80
N GLY A 223 -12.44 -13.02 3.45
CA GLY A 223 -11.82 -12.91 4.78
C GLY A 223 -12.60 -13.64 5.85
N VAL A 224 -13.94 -13.54 5.85
CA VAL A 224 -14.80 -14.28 6.78
C VAL A 224 -14.69 -15.78 6.54
N VAL A 225 -14.73 -16.25 5.28
CA VAL A 225 -14.55 -17.68 4.98
C VAL A 225 -13.19 -18.16 5.47
N MET A 226 -12.13 -17.40 5.19
CA MET A 226 -10.77 -17.76 5.60
C MET A 226 -10.60 -17.85 7.14
N PHE A 227 -11.39 -17.08 7.91
CA PHE A 227 -11.38 -17.16 9.37
C PHE A 227 -11.82 -18.54 9.89
N PHE A 228 -12.80 -19.18 9.25
CA PHE A 228 -13.33 -20.47 9.66
C PHE A 228 -12.57 -21.67 9.08
N VAL A 229 -11.70 -21.45 8.09
CA VAL A 229 -10.92 -22.53 7.47
C VAL A 229 -9.71 -22.86 8.35
N PRO A 230 -9.50 -24.15 8.73
CA PRO A 230 -8.31 -24.55 9.45
C PRO A 230 -7.03 -24.18 8.70
N PRO A 231 -6.03 -23.56 9.36
CA PRO A 231 -4.78 -23.13 8.71
C PRO A 231 -3.99 -24.27 8.05
N THR A 232 -4.22 -25.50 8.48
CA THR A 232 -3.59 -26.71 7.95
C THR A 232 -4.20 -27.20 6.64
N TRP A 233 -5.38 -26.69 6.23
CA TRP A 233 -6.04 -27.03 4.98
C TRP A 233 -5.44 -26.21 3.82
N LEU A 234 -4.17 -26.50 3.52
CA LEU A 234 -3.39 -25.76 2.50
C LEU A 234 -4.09 -25.64 1.14
N PRO A 235 -4.75 -26.71 0.58
CA PRO A 235 -5.45 -26.61 -0.69
C PRO A 235 -6.58 -25.56 -0.73
N VAL A 236 -7.09 -25.15 0.43
CA VAL A 236 -8.15 -24.14 0.56
C VAL A 236 -7.57 -22.79 0.96
N VAL A 237 -6.61 -22.76 1.89
CA VAL A 237 -6.00 -21.54 2.42
C VAL A 237 -5.23 -20.78 1.34
N PHE A 238 -4.47 -21.47 0.47
CA PHE A 238 -3.71 -20.84 -0.61
C PHE A 238 -4.61 -20.13 -1.64
N PRO A 239 -5.65 -20.78 -2.22
CA PRO A 239 -6.61 -20.10 -3.10
C PRO A 239 -7.32 -18.91 -2.45
N LEU A 240 -7.74 -19.04 -1.18
CA LEU A 240 -8.37 -17.91 -0.48
C LEU A 240 -7.40 -16.74 -0.32
N TYR A 241 -6.15 -17.01 0.04
CA TYR A 241 -5.14 -15.96 0.19
C TYR A 241 -4.73 -15.34 -1.17
N PHE A 242 -4.75 -16.13 -2.26
CA PHE A 242 -4.66 -15.60 -3.63
C PHE A 242 -5.80 -14.62 -3.92
N LEU A 243 -7.05 -15.00 -3.62
CA LEU A 243 -8.22 -14.14 -3.84
C LEU A 243 -8.17 -12.85 -3.02
N VAL A 244 -7.64 -12.90 -1.80
CA VAL A 244 -7.40 -11.70 -0.98
C VAL A 244 -6.45 -10.75 -1.69
N GLY A 245 -5.31 -11.24 -2.19
CA GLY A 245 -4.36 -10.44 -2.97
C GLY A 245 -4.99 -9.87 -4.26
N PHE A 246 -5.68 -10.73 -5.00
CA PHE A 246 -6.36 -10.41 -6.26
C PHE A 246 -7.39 -9.28 -6.09
N PHE A 247 -8.34 -9.44 -5.19
CA PHE A 247 -9.38 -8.41 -4.98
C PHE A 247 -8.83 -7.16 -4.30
N HIS A 248 -7.84 -7.29 -3.39
CA HIS A 248 -7.22 -6.12 -2.76
C HIS A 248 -6.56 -5.21 -3.78
N GLN A 249 -5.84 -5.75 -4.75
CA GLN A 249 -5.20 -4.93 -5.78
C GLN A 249 -6.19 -4.45 -6.83
N MET A 250 -7.22 -5.24 -7.12
CA MET A 250 -8.21 -4.91 -8.13
C MET A 250 -8.97 -3.61 -7.81
N TYR A 251 -9.27 -3.30 -6.54
CA TYR A 251 -10.00 -2.06 -6.21
C TYR A 251 -9.11 -0.81 -6.15
N GLN A 252 -7.79 -0.94 -6.10
CA GLN A 252 -6.88 0.20 -5.92
C GLN A 252 -6.99 1.27 -7.02
N PRO A 253 -7.01 0.93 -8.34
CA PRO A 253 -7.20 1.93 -9.39
C PRO A 253 -8.49 2.74 -9.22
N PHE A 254 -9.58 2.08 -8.80
CA PHE A 254 -10.87 2.74 -8.58
C PHE A 254 -10.79 3.74 -7.42
N LYS A 255 -10.16 3.36 -6.31
CA LYS A 255 -9.93 4.26 -5.17
C LYS A 255 -9.13 5.51 -5.57
N TRP A 256 -8.05 5.33 -6.34
CA TRP A 256 -7.24 6.46 -6.81
C TRP A 256 -7.99 7.35 -7.81
N ASN A 257 -8.85 6.78 -8.64
CA ASN A 257 -9.74 7.57 -9.49
C ASN A 257 -10.76 8.38 -8.66
N MET A 258 -11.30 7.81 -7.58
CA MET A 258 -12.18 8.55 -6.65
C MET A 258 -11.47 9.76 -6.03
N MET A 259 -10.15 9.71 -5.78
CA MET A 259 -9.40 10.88 -5.30
C MET A 259 -9.41 12.02 -6.32
N ALA A 260 -9.22 11.70 -7.61
CA ALA A 260 -9.27 12.68 -8.69
C ALA A 260 -10.69 13.28 -8.83
N ASN A 261 -11.71 12.44 -8.83
CA ASN A 261 -13.10 12.87 -8.93
C ASN A 261 -13.51 13.76 -7.74
N ALA A 262 -13.02 13.47 -6.52
CA ALA A 262 -13.27 14.32 -5.35
C ALA A 262 -12.62 15.71 -5.47
N ALA A 263 -11.46 15.81 -6.15
CA ALA A 263 -10.84 17.10 -6.46
C ALA A 263 -11.66 17.86 -7.51
N ASP A 264 -12.14 17.19 -8.56
CA ASP A 264 -13.02 17.77 -9.59
C ASP A 264 -14.35 18.25 -8.99
N TYR A 265 -14.95 17.48 -8.08
CA TYR A 265 -16.15 17.86 -7.34
C TYR A 265 -15.91 19.10 -6.47
N GLY A 266 -14.74 19.21 -5.84
CA GLY A 266 -14.34 20.40 -5.07
C GLY A 266 -14.24 21.65 -5.96
N GLU A 267 -13.65 21.52 -7.16
CA GLU A 267 -13.61 22.61 -8.15
C GLU A 267 -15.02 23.05 -8.56
N TRP A 268 -15.90 22.10 -8.87
CA TRP A 268 -17.30 22.40 -9.21
C TRP A 268 -18.07 23.09 -8.08
N LYS A 269 -17.90 22.63 -6.84
CA LYS A 269 -18.66 23.11 -5.68
C LYS A 269 -18.20 24.47 -5.18
N PHE A 270 -16.90 24.73 -5.22
CA PHE A 270 -16.27 25.93 -4.63
C PHE A 270 -15.66 26.88 -5.64
N GLY A 271 -15.69 26.55 -6.94
CA GLY A 271 -15.11 27.37 -8.02
C GLY A 271 -13.57 27.40 -8.02
N ARG A 272 -12.91 26.60 -7.18
CA ARG A 272 -11.45 26.56 -7.03
C ARG A 272 -10.90 25.15 -7.07
N ARG A 273 -9.81 24.97 -7.82
CA ARG A 273 -9.15 23.67 -7.94
C ARG A 273 -7.95 23.58 -6.99
N ILE A 274 -8.05 22.81 -5.95
CA ILE A 274 -6.99 22.58 -4.94
C ILE A 274 -6.43 21.15 -5.03
N THR A 275 -6.09 20.70 -6.25
CA THR A 275 -5.67 19.29 -6.50
C THR A 275 -4.48 18.88 -5.62
N GLY A 276 -3.43 19.71 -5.54
CA GLY A 276 -2.25 19.40 -4.73
C GLY A 276 -2.59 19.15 -3.25
N LEU A 277 -3.41 20.03 -2.66
CA LEU A 277 -3.84 19.90 -1.27
C LEU A 277 -4.77 18.69 -1.07
N SER A 278 -5.66 18.41 -2.03
CA SER A 278 -6.55 17.25 -2.02
C SER A 278 -5.75 15.94 -1.99
N TYR A 279 -4.74 15.80 -2.85
CA TYR A 279 -3.89 14.62 -2.89
C TYR A 279 -2.97 14.51 -1.66
N SER A 280 -2.37 15.61 -1.19
CA SER A 280 -1.54 15.59 0.01
C SER A 280 -2.32 15.16 1.25
N GLY A 281 -3.57 15.63 1.41
CA GLY A 281 -4.45 15.22 2.49
C GLY A 281 -4.83 13.74 2.40
N ASN A 282 -5.09 13.20 1.20
CA ASN A 282 -5.34 11.76 1.01
C ASN A 282 -4.09 10.92 1.29
N LEU A 283 -2.89 11.39 0.90
CA LEU A 283 -1.63 10.72 1.22
C LEU A 283 -1.31 10.76 2.72
N PHE A 284 -1.69 11.84 3.39
CA PHE A 284 -1.63 11.91 4.85
C PHE A 284 -2.56 10.86 5.48
N ALA A 285 -3.82 10.77 5.03
CA ALA A 285 -4.77 9.75 5.50
C ALA A 285 -4.25 8.33 5.26
N LEU A 286 -3.60 8.07 4.11
CA LEU A 286 -2.95 6.81 3.79
C LEU A 286 -1.85 6.46 4.79
N LYS A 287 -0.93 7.38 5.05
CA LYS A 287 0.19 7.16 5.99
C LYS A 287 -0.29 7.01 7.43
N MET A 288 -1.28 7.80 7.83
CA MET A 288 -1.93 7.65 9.15
C MET A 288 -2.58 6.29 9.32
N GLY A 289 -3.30 5.79 8.30
CA GLY A 289 -3.88 4.45 8.31
C GLY A 289 -2.82 3.36 8.46
N MET A 290 -1.68 3.50 7.78
CA MET A 290 -0.54 2.57 7.93
C MET A 290 0.05 2.61 9.34
N ALA A 291 0.24 3.79 9.93
CA ALA A 291 0.80 3.96 11.28
C ALA A 291 -0.13 3.37 12.34
N VAL A 292 -1.43 3.68 12.27
CA VAL A 292 -2.44 3.13 13.17
C VAL A 292 -2.53 1.62 13.05
N ALA A 293 -2.43 1.08 11.82
CA ALA A 293 -2.42 -0.37 11.61
C ALA A 293 -1.23 -1.05 12.30
N GLY A 294 -0.03 -0.48 12.18
CA GLY A 294 1.16 -1.01 12.85
C GLY A 294 0.99 -1.06 14.38
N ALA A 295 0.47 0.03 14.96
CA ALA A 295 0.16 0.08 16.39
C ALA A 295 -0.95 -0.91 16.78
N ALA A 296 -2.02 -1.01 15.98
CA ALA A 296 -3.12 -1.92 16.22
C ALA A 296 -2.69 -3.39 16.16
N VAL A 297 -1.79 -3.76 15.24
CA VAL A 297 -1.23 -5.12 15.17
C VAL A 297 -0.42 -5.44 16.42
N GLY A 298 0.50 -4.55 16.84
CA GLY A 298 1.31 -4.77 18.04
C GLY A 298 0.46 -4.85 19.31
N PHE A 299 -0.50 -3.95 19.45
CA PHE A 299 -1.43 -3.94 20.59
C PHE A 299 -2.32 -5.17 20.62
N SER A 300 -2.86 -5.59 19.47
CA SER A 300 -3.70 -6.80 19.38
C SER A 300 -2.91 -8.05 19.72
N LEU A 301 -1.69 -8.22 19.20
CA LEU A 301 -0.83 -9.34 19.52
C LEU A 301 -0.56 -9.41 21.04
N GLY A 302 -0.28 -8.27 21.69
CA GLY A 302 -0.12 -8.18 23.14
C GLY A 302 -1.38 -8.58 23.91
N LEU A 303 -2.56 -8.07 23.51
CA LEU A 303 -3.85 -8.39 24.14
C LEU A 303 -4.19 -9.88 24.07
N PHE A 304 -3.90 -10.52 22.92
CA PHE A 304 -4.13 -11.96 22.73
C PHE A 304 -3.01 -12.83 23.32
N GLY A 305 -2.04 -12.24 24.03
CA GLY A 305 -0.99 -12.98 24.74
C GLY A 305 0.05 -13.63 23.84
N TYR A 306 0.34 -13.00 22.68
CA TYR A 306 1.42 -13.44 21.81
C TYR A 306 2.77 -13.32 22.52
N GLN A 307 3.59 -14.35 22.45
CA GLN A 307 4.94 -14.39 23.02
C GLN A 307 5.97 -14.58 21.89
N ALA A 308 6.93 -13.65 21.80
CA ALA A 308 8.01 -13.75 20.83
C ALA A 308 8.99 -14.88 21.24
N GLY A 309 9.51 -15.61 20.26
CA GLY A 309 10.55 -16.63 20.45
C GLY A 309 10.06 -17.99 20.98
N VAL A 310 8.76 -18.17 21.25
CA VAL A 310 8.22 -19.50 21.59
C VAL A 310 7.81 -20.25 20.32
N THR A 311 8.00 -21.57 20.31
CA THR A 311 7.61 -22.42 19.18
C THR A 311 6.10 -22.59 19.08
N ALA A 312 5.40 -22.75 20.21
CA ALA A 312 3.95 -22.93 20.25
C ALA A 312 3.27 -21.74 20.94
N GLN A 313 2.33 -21.11 20.24
CA GLN A 313 1.51 -20.03 20.78
C GLN A 313 0.27 -20.57 21.48
N THR A 314 -0.28 -19.80 22.41
CA THR A 314 -1.55 -20.14 23.07
C THR A 314 -2.71 -20.15 22.07
N PRO A 315 -3.81 -20.91 22.33
CA PRO A 315 -5.01 -20.87 21.47
C PRO A 315 -5.57 -19.45 21.30
N LEU A 316 -5.47 -18.61 22.33
CA LEU A 316 -5.91 -17.22 22.28
C LEU A 316 -5.03 -16.37 21.34
N ALA A 317 -3.71 -16.54 21.42
CA ALA A 317 -2.76 -15.85 20.55
C ALA A 317 -2.92 -16.28 19.07
N THR A 318 -3.12 -17.57 18.81
CA THR A 318 -3.39 -18.08 17.46
C THR A 318 -4.69 -17.53 16.89
N MET A 319 -5.75 -17.46 17.69
CA MET A 319 -7.02 -16.83 17.29
C MET A 319 -6.83 -15.32 16.97
N GLY A 320 -6.02 -14.61 17.76
CA GLY A 320 -5.65 -13.22 17.51
C GLY A 320 -4.92 -13.04 16.17
N ILE A 321 -3.96 -13.93 15.86
CA ILE A 321 -3.22 -13.91 14.59
C ILE A 321 -4.17 -14.14 13.40
N VAL A 322 -5.06 -15.14 13.49
CA VAL A 322 -6.08 -15.40 12.46
C VAL A 322 -6.98 -14.17 12.27
N GLY A 323 -7.47 -13.58 13.38
CA GLY A 323 -8.31 -12.41 13.36
C GLY A 323 -7.64 -11.20 12.70
N LEU A 324 -6.36 -10.97 12.96
CA LEU A 324 -5.56 -9.90 12.34
C LEU A 324 -5.36 -10.09 10.84
N LEU A 325 -5.24 -11.33 10.36
CA LEU A 325 -5.11 -11.62 8.93
C LEU A 325 -6.45 -11.51 8.19
N THR A 326 -7.55 -11.84 8.85
CA THR A 326 -8.86 -12.07 8.22
C THR A 326 -9.92 -11.05 8.64
N LEU A 327 -10.39 -11.10 9.89
CA LEU A 327 -11.50 -10.25 10.36
C LEU A 327 -11.15 -8.78 10.48
N GLY A 328 -9.93 -8.43 10.92
CA GLY A 328 -9.50 -7.05 11.05
C GLY A 328 -9.55 -6.31 9.70
N PRO A 329 -8.89 -6.83 8.63
CA PRO A 329 -9.04 -6.28 7.29
C PRO A 329 -10.48 -6.32 6.78
N SER A 330 -11.25 -7.38 7.06
CA SER A 330 -12.63 -7.51 6.61
C SER A 330 -13.54 -6.42 7.16
N LEU A 331 -13.37 -6.03 8.42
CA LEU A 331 -14.09 -4.89 9.03
C LEU A 331 -13.79 -3.59 8.28
N SER A 332 -12.51 -3.38 7.93
CA SER A 332 -12.14 -2.22 7.12
C SER A 332 -12.80 -2.26 5.73
N TYR A 333 -12.77 -3.40 5.03
CA TYR A 333 -13.42 -3.55 3.71
C TYR A 333 -14.93 -3.38 3.78
N LEU A 334 -15.58 -3.83 4.85
CA LEU A 334 -17.00 -3.61 5.08
C LEU A 334 -17.31 -2.12 5.22
N LEU A 335 -16.46 -1.38 5.94
CA LEU A 335 -16.58 0.07 6.06
C LEU A 335 -16.37 0.77 4.71
N LEU A 336 -15.40 0.33 3.91
CA LEU A 336 -15.19 0.85 2.55
C LEU A 336 -16.43 0.66 1.67
N TRP A 337 -17.02 -0.53 1.71
CA TRP A 337 -18.26 -0.83 1.00
C TRP A 337 -19.42 0.06 1.44
N TRP A 338 -19.56 0.29 2.75
CA TRP A 338 -20.59 1.13 3.30
C TRP A 338 -20.41 2.60 2.95
N LEU A 339 -19.20 3.15 3.11
CA LEU A 339 -18.86 4.53 2.77
C LEU A 339 -19.06 4.84 1.28
N ALA A 340 -18.74 3.89 0.41
CA ALA A 340 -18.92 4.07 -1.03
C ALA A 340 -20.39 4.18 -1.49
N ARG A 341 -21.36 4.05 -0.58
CA ARG A 341 -22.77 4.35 -0.85
C ARG A 341 -23.08 5.85 -0.82
N PHE A 342 -22.26 6.60 -0.11
CA PHE A 342 -22.40 8.05 0.06
C PHE A 342 -21.55 8.86 -0.91
N TYR A 343 -20.75 8.15 -1.71
CA TYR A 343 -19.92 8.71 -2.79
C TYR A 343 -20.72 8.68 -4.13
#